data_8c2d856eb2a865b8cdab98eb59b5e44d
#
_entry.id   8c2d856eb2a865b8cdab98eb59b5e44d
#
_cell.length_a   1.000
_cell.length_b   1.000
_cell.length_c   1.000
_cell.angle_alpha   90.00
_cell.angle_beta   90.00
_cell.angle_gamma   90.00
#
_symmetry.space_group_name_H-M   'P 1'
#
loop_
_entity.id
_entity.type
_entity.pdbx_description
1 polymer ?
#
loop_
_entity_poly.entity_id
_entity_poly.type
_entity_poly.pdbx_seq_one_letter_code
_entity_poly.pdbx_strand_id
1 'polypeptide(L)'
;SQGNYIGYGWPDRLDYVKWVKKVIHHTGQKSEIAIFGTSMGGATTMMVSGVKGLPTQVKAFIEDCGYTDVYSEIAYQAKEMYHLPKFPLVDIVSGINHMKNGYSFKKASALNQVAKNKRPMLFIHGAKDQFVPTKMVYPLYRADKGPKQLLIVPGAAHSRSFSTHPKLYTDTVKKFLNRYLN
;
A
#
# COMPACT_ATOMS: atom_id res chain seq x y z
N SER A 1 10.44 7.42 -16.08
CA SER A 1 10.33 5.95 -16.13
C SER A 1 10.05 5.50 -17.55
N GLN A 2 10.57 4.35 -17.91
CA GLN A 2 10.24 3.68 -19.16
C GLN A 2 9.01 2.82 -18.94
N GLY A 3 8.08 2.83 -19.87
CA GLY A 3 6.83 2.05 -19.80
C GLY A 3 5.64 2.79 -20.38
N ASN A 4 4.58 2.06 -20.70
CA ASN A 4 3.41 2.55 -21.45
C ASN A 4 2.11 2.50 -20.63
N TYR A 5 2.17 2.08 -19.35
CA TYR A 5 1.01 2.06 -18.48
C TYR A 5 1.40 2.17 -17.01
N ILE A 6 0.43 2.54 -16.18
CA ILE A 6 0.57 2.60 -14.72
C ILE A 6 0.01 1.32 -14.13
N GLY A 7 0.83 0.62 -13.33
CA GLY A 7 0.50 -0.71 -12.80
C GLY A 7 -0.36 -0.72 -11.54
N TYR A 8 -0.68 0.43 -10.96
CA TYR A 8 -1.42 0.56 -9.69
C TYR A 8 -0.88 -0.33 -8.56
N GLY A 9 0.46 -0.53 -8.55
CA GLY A 9 1.14 -1.33 -7.55
C GLY A 9 1.20 -2.83 -7.81
N TRP A 10 0.36 -3.38 -8.73
CA TRP A 10 0.30 -4.83 -8.90
C TRP A 10 1.52 -5.43 -9.59
N PRO A 11 1.93 -5.02 -10.80
CA PRO A 11 3.22 -5.43 -11.35
C PRO A 11 4.39 -4.84 -10.56
N ASP A 12 4.27 -3.59 -10.11
CA ASP A 12 5.29 -2.84 -9.41
C ASP A 12 5.79 -3.55 -8.14
N ARG A 13 4.93 -4.31 -7.44
CA ARG A 13 5.34 -5.09 -6.26
C ARG A 13 6.48 -6.06 -6.52
N LEU A 14 6.62 -6.55 -7.75
CA LEU A 14 7.72 -7.46 -8.13
C LEU A 14 9.03 -6.70 -8.38
N ASP A 15 8.94 -5.45 -8.84
CA ASP A 15 10.10 -4.59 -9.00
C ASP A 15 10.66 -4.16 -7.64
N TYR A 16 9.80 -3.98 -6.63
CA TYR A 16 10.27 -3.75 -5.25
C TYR A 16 11.16 -4.90 -4.75
N VAL A 17 10.84 -6.15 -5.08
CA VAL A 17 11.70 -7.29 -4.72
C VAL A 17 13.08 -7.17 -5.36
N LYS A 18 13.14 -6.74 -6.64
CA LYS A 18 14.41 -6.51 -7.34
C LYS A 18 15.18 -5.33 -6.71
N TRP A 19 14.48 -4.24 -6.39
CA TRP A 19 15.07 -3.08 -5.71
C TRP A 19 15.63 -3.45 -4.33
N VAL A 20 14.88 -4.20 -3.51
CA VAL A 20 15.35 -4.70 -2.21
C VAL A 20 16.65 -5.49 -2.37
N LYS A 21 16.71 -6.41 -3.35
CA LYS A 21 17.94 -7.19 -3.62
C LYS A 21 19.09 -6.28 -4.03
N LYS A 22 18.83 -5.25 -4.85
CA LYS A 22 19.84 -4.28 -5.26
C LYS A 22 20.34 -3.43 -4.08
N VAL A 23 19.45 -3.00 -3.19
CA VAL A 23 19.82 -2.30 -1.96
C VAL A 23 20.70 -3.20 -1.08
N ILE A 24 20.31 -4.45 -0.83
CA ILE A 24 21.09 -5.40 -0.05
C ILE A 24 22.49 -5.63 -0.67
N HIS A 25 22.55 -5.76 -1.98
CA HIS A 25 23.85 -5.90 -2.67
C HIS A 25 24.75 -4.70 -2.43
N HIS A 26 24.18 -3.49 -2.40
CA HIS A 26 24.93 -2.24 -2.21
C HIS A 26 25.29 -1.96 -0.75
N THR A 27 24.36 -2.25 0.19
CA THR A 27 24.50 -1.90 1.62
C THR A 27 24.99 -3.08 2.49
N GLY A 28 25.04 -4.29 1.94
CA GLY A 28 25.51 -5.51 2.61
C GLY A 28 24.40 -6.37 3.20
N GLN A 29 24.73 -7.63 3.47
CA GLN A 29 23.79 -8.67 3.93
C GLN A 29 23.22 -8.44 5.33
N LYS A 30 23.85 -7.58 6.12
CA LYS A 30 23.40 -7.23 7.48
C LYS A 30 22.39 -6.06 7.50
N SER A 31 22.04 -5.53 6.33
CA SER A 31 21.07 -4.42 6.23
C SER A 31 19.71 -4.81 6.79
N GLU A 32 19.08 -3.89 7.48
CA GLU A 32 17.68 -3.99 7.87
C GLU A 32 16.87 -2.95 7.09
N ILE A 33 15.81 -3.40 6.44
CA ILE A 33 15.04 -2.61 5.48
C ILE A 33 13.60 -2.49 5.97
N ALA A 34 13.11 -1.26 6.06
CA ALA A 34 11.68 -0.98 6.10
C ALA A 34 11.23 -0.49 4.72
N ILE A 35 10.11 -1.02 4.23
CA ILE A 35 9.47 -0.54 2.99
C ILE A 35 8.37 0.43 3.38
N PHE A 36 8.45 1.65 2.85
CA PHE A 36 7.48 2.72 3.11
C PHE A 36 6.83 3.18 1.80
N GLY A 37 5.54 3.47 1.86
CA GLY A 37 4.83 4.04 0.71
C GLY A 37 3.59 4.83 1.11
N THR A 38 3.26 5.84 0.29
CA THR A 38 2.09 6.71 0.47
C THR A 38 1.14 6.55 -0.70
N SER A 39 -0.17 6.54 -0.46
CA SER A 39 -1.23 6.44 -1.47
C SER A 39 -1.09 5.17 -2.32
N MET A 40 -0.91 5.30 -3.64
CA MET A 40 -0.59 4.16 -4.51
C MET A 40 0.69 3.42 -4.06
N GLY A 41 1.68 4.15 -3.52
CA GLY A 41 2.87 3.56 -2.90
C GLY A 41 2.55 2.78 -1.62
N GLY A 42 1.60 3.23 -0.80
CA GLY A 42 1.07 2.52 0.36
C GLY A 42 0.41 1.20 -0.04
N ALA A 43 -0.46 1.25 -1.05
CA ALA A 43 -1.06 0.04 -1.62
C ALA A 43 -0.01 -0.91 -2.19
N THR A 44 1.01 -0.39 -2.89
CA THR A 44 2.14 -1.18 -3.40
C THR A 44 2.91 -1.85 -2.26
N THR A 45 3.23 -1.11 -1.19
CA THR A 45 3.90 -1.62 0.01
C THR A 45 3.14 -2.79 0.62
N MET A 46 1.83 -2.66 0.75
CA MET A 46 0.97 -3.76 1.20
C MET A 46 0.97 -4.94 0.23
N MET A 47 0.95 -4.67 -1.09
CA MET A 47 1.03 -5.74 -2.09
C MET A 47 2.38 -6.47 -2.06
N VAL A 48 3.48 -5.76 -1.76
CA VAL A 48 4.83 -6.34 -1.57
C VAL A 48 4.85 -7.28 -0.38
N SER A 49 4.18 -6.94 0.72
CA SER A 49 4.21 -7.70 1.97
C SER A 49 3.76 -9.15 1.84
N GLY A 50 2.91 -9.45 0.85
CA GLY A 50 2.43 -10.80 0.55
C GLY A 50 3.23 -11.56 -0.50
N VAL A 51 4.32 -10.99 -1.03
CA VAL A 51 5.14 -11.65 -2.07
C VAL A 51 5.98 -12.77 -1.45
N LYS A 52 5.92 -13.96 -2.06
CA LYS A 52 6.78 -15.08 -1.66
C LYS A 52 8.24 -14.80 -2.01
N GLY A 53 9.16 -15.21 -1.14
CA GLY A 53 10.61 -15.07 -1.38
C GLY A 53 11.13 -13.63 -1.19
N LEU A 54 10.39 -12.75 -0.51
CA LEU A 54 10.90 -11.45 -0.10
C LEU A 54 12.08 -11.63 0.87
N PRO A 55 13.24 -10.98 0.64
CA PRO A 55 14.45 -11.13 1.46
C PRO A 55 14.18 -10.92 2.96
N THR A 56 14.91 -11.65 3.80
CA THR A 56 14.77 -11.62 5.26
C THR A 56 15.22 -10.30 5.87
N GLN A 57 15.99 -9.52 5.13
CA GLN A 57 16.41 -8.16 5.47
C GLN A 57 15.24 -7.16 5.51
N VAL A 58 14.15 -7.43 4.81
CA VAL A 58 12.94 -6.62 4.97
C VAL A 58 12.30 -6.96 6.31
N LYS A 59 12.39 -6.07 7.28
CA LYS A 59 11.93 -6.27 8.66
C LYS A 59 10.54 -5.73 8.91
N ALA A 60 10.18 -4.63 8.24
CA ALA A 60 8.92 -3.93 8.51
C ALA A 60 8.35 -3.25 7.26
N PHE A 61 7.07 -2.92 7.34
CA PHE A 61 6.34 -2.15 6.36
C PHE A 61 5.65 -0.96 6.99
N ILE A 62 5.59 0.16 6.27
CA ILE A 62 4.80 1.33 6.64
C ILE A 62 3.98 1.73 5.42
N GLU A 63 2.67 1.72 5.55
CA GLU A 63 1.76 2.22 4.54
C GLU A 63 1.05 3.48 5.04
N ASP A 64 0.86 4.47 4.19
CA ASP A 64 0.11 5.68 4.49
C ASP A 64 -0.95 5.89 3.39
N CYS A 65 -2.21 5.89 3.77
CA CYS A 65 -3.41 6.10 2.95
C CYS A 65 -3.50 5.22 1.68
N GLY A 66 -3.09 3.95 1.77
CA GLY A 66 -3.26 2.99 0.69
C GLY A 66 -4.68 2.42 0.60
N TYR A 67 -5.06 1.90 -0.57
CA TYR A 67 -6.38 1.32 -0.86
C TYR A 67 -6.41 -0.21 -0.70
N THR A 68 -7.62 -0.77 -0.53
CA THR A 68 -7.84 -2.22 -0.38
C THR A 68 -7.52 -3.01 -1.66
N ASP A 69 -7.95 -2.50 -2.79
CA ASP A 69 -7.73 -3.06 -4.12
C ASP A 69 -8.02 -2.03 -5.20
N VAL A 70 -7.45 -2.24 -6.38
CA VAL A 70 -7.59 -1.29 -7.51
C VAL A 70 -9.04 -1.16 -7.97
N TYR A 71 -9.80 -2.26 -7.95
CA TYR A 71 -11.20 -2.24 -8.39
C TYR A 71 -12.07 -1.36 -7.50
N SER A 72 -11.93 -1.50 -6.19
CA SER A 72 -12.69 -0.73 -5.20
C SER A 72 -12.32 0.76 -5.25
N GLU A 73 -11.03 1.08 -5.41
CA GLU A 73 -10.57 2.45 -5.53
C GLU A 73 -11.07 3.12 -6.81
N ILE A 74 -10.92 2.47 -7.96
CA ILE A 74 -11.43 3.01 -9.25
C ILE A 74 -12.96 3.16 -9.22
N ALA A 75 -13.68 2.20 -8.63
CA ALA A 75 -15.14 2.28 -8.51
C ALA A 75 -15.58 3.43 -7.62
N TYR A 76 -14.84 3.69 -6.54
CA TYR A 76 -15.09 4.83 -5.66
C TYR A 76 -14.84 6.14 -6.39
N GLN A 77 -13.70 6.29 -7.06
CA GLN A 77 -13.36 7.51 -7.79
C GLN A 77 -14.31 7.77 -8.96
N ALA A 78 -14.70 6.74 -9.71
CA ALA A 78 -15.67 6.86 -10.79
C ALA A 78 -17.00 7.44 -10.29
N LYS A 79 -17.45 7.01 -9.11
CA LYS A 79 -18.68 7.51 -8.49
C LYS A 79 -18.52 8.93 -7.97
N GLU A 80 -17.47 9.21 -7.16
CA GLU A 80 -17.33 10.47 -6.46
C GLU A 80 -16.92 11.65 -7.38
N MET A 81 -16.03 11.39 -8.36
CA MET A 81 -15.53 12.45 -9.25
C MET A 81 -16.37 12.64 -10.51
N TYR A 82 -16.95 11.54 -11.02
CA TYR A 82 -17.62 11.57 -12.34
C TYR A 82 -19.09 11.17 -12.29
N HIS A 83 -19.62 10.82 -11.11
CA HIS A 83 -21.00 10.32 -10.93
C HIS A 83 -21.33 9.10 -11.82
N LEU A 84 -20.29 8.33 -12.18
CA LEU A 84 -20.43 7.17 -13.04
C LEU A 84 -20.76 5.91 -12.24
N PRO A 85 -21.61 5.02 -12.76
CA PRO A 85 -21.94 3.78 -12.09
C PRO A 85 -20.75 2.81 -12.10
N LYS A 86 -20.59 2.07 -11.01
CA LYS A 86 -19.58 1.02 -10.91
C LYS A 86 -19.76 -0.04 -12.01
N PHE A 87 -20.97 -0.51 -12.18
CA PHE A 87 -21.32 -1.52 -13.19
C PHE A 87 -22.09 -0.87 -14.36
N PRO A 88 -21.79 -1.23 -15.62
CA PRO A 88 -20.76 -2.19 -16.07
C PRO A 88 -19.38 -1.57 -16.30
N LEU A 89 -19.22 -0.24 -16.11
CA LEU A 89 -18.06 0.54 -16.54
C LEU A 89 -16.73 -0.01 -15.97
N VAL A 90 -16.64 -0.16 -14.66
CA VAL A 90 -15.38 -0.59 -14.01
C VAL A 90 -15.04 -2.03 -14.39
N ASP A 91 -16.04 -2.88 -14.60
CA ASP A 91 -15.83 -4.26 -15.05
C ASP A 91 -15.32 -4.33 -16.51
N ILE A 92 -15.82 -3.47 -17.40
CA ILE A 92 -15.34 -3.35 -18.79
C ILE A 92 -13.87 -2.88 -18.79
N VAL A 93 -13.56 -1.79 -18.08
CA VAL A 93 -12.20 -1.26 -18.00
C VAL A 93 -11.24 -2.28 -17.37
N SER A 94 -11.68 -3.00 -16.33
CA SER A 94 -10.91 -4.09 -15.72
C SER A 94 -10.65 -5.24 -16.69
N GLY A 95 -11.62 -5.58 -17.55
CA GLY A 95 -11.48 -6.57 -18.62
C GLY A 95 -10.47 -6.15 -19.68
N ILE A 96 -10.53 -4.89 -20.12
CA ILE A 96 -9.55 -4.31 -21.06
C ILE A 96 -8.15 -4.33 -20.46
N ASN A 97 -8.01 -3.95 -19.18
CA ASN A 97 -6.74 -4.01 -18.48
C ASN A 97 -6.21 -5.46 -18.41
N HIS A 98 -7.09 -6.44 -18.18
CA HIS A 98 -6.69 -7.83 -18.16
C HIS A 98 -6.15 -8.29 -19.52
N MET A 99 -6.81 -7.93 -20.61
CA MET A 99 -6.35 -8.25 -21.97
C MET A 99 -5.02 -7.59 -22.32
N LYS A 100 -4.83 -6.31 -21.93
CA LYS A 100 -3.63 -5.54 -22.28
C LYS A 100 -2.44 -5.81 -21.37
N ASN A 101 -2.68 -5.96 -20.06
CA ASN A 101 -1.65 -5.93 -19.01
C ASN A 101 -1.58 -7.24 -18.20
N GLY A 102 -2.43 -8.24 -18.51
CA GLY A 102 -2.37 -9.58 -17.92
C GLY A 102 -2.96 -9.71 -16.51
N TYR A 103 -3.64 -8.67 -15.97
CA TYR A 103 -4.30 -8.75 -14.66
C TYR A 103 -5.59 -7.93 -14.60
N SER A 104 -6.58 -8.42 -13.86
CA SER A 104 -7.80 -7.68 -13.56
C SER A 104 -7.62 -6.77 -12.34
N PHE A 105 -8.41 -5.70 -12.23
CA PHE A 105 -8.36 -4.80 -11.07
C PHE A 105 -8.69 -5.51 -9.75
N LYS A 106 -9.56 -6.53 -9.76
CA LYS A 106 -9.86 -7.36 -8.59
C LYS A 106 -8.66 -8.22 -8.16
N LYS A 107 -7.79 -8.64 -9.09
CA LYS A 107 -6.56 -9.37 -8.78
C LYS A 107 -5.52 -8.47 -8.11
N ALA A 108 -5.51 -7.18 -8.45
CA ALA A 108 -4.62 -6.19 -7.85
C ALA A 108 -5.14 -5.76 -6.47
N SER A 109 -5.02 -6.65 -5.50
CA SER A 109 -5.59 -6.51 -4.16
C SER A 109 -4.50 -6.45 -3.09
N ALA A 110 -4.38 -5.29 -2.44
CA ALA A 110 -3.56 -5.10 -1.25
C ALA A 110 -4.11 -5.95 -0.09
N LEU A 111 -5.45 -6.01 0.06
CA LEU A 111 -6.12 -6.80 1.10
C LEU A 111 -5.72 -8.28 1.05
N ASN A 112 -5.73 -8.89 -0.15
CA ASN A 112 -5.36 -10.29 -0.33
C ASN A 112 -3.86 -10.55 -0.08
N GLN A 113 -3.01 -9.55 -0.25
CA GLN A 113 -1.58 -9.67 0.01
C GLN A 113 -1.25 -9.43 1.48
N VAL A 114 -1.82 -8.41 2.11
CA VAL A 114 -1.69 -8.15 3.54
C VAL A 114 -2.12 -9.35 4.37
N ALA A 115 -3.20 -10.05 3.98
CA ALA A 115 -3.64 -11.27 4.65
C ALA A 115 -2.58 -12.42 4.69
N LYS A 116 -1.51 -12.30 3.90
CA LYS A 116 -0.37 -13.23 3.88
C LYS A 116 0.84 -12.69 4.64
N ASN A 117 0.82 -11.40 5.01
CA ASN A 117 1.91 -10.79 5.74
C ASN A 117 2.07 -11.39 7.13
N LYS A 118 3.31 -11.55 7.56
CA LYS A 118 3.67 -11.99 8.91
C LYS A 118 4.70 -11.06 9.57
N ARG A 119 5.15 -10.03 8.84
CA ARG A 119 6.12 -9.06 9.31
C ARG A 119 5.41 -7.83 9.89
N PRO A 120 6.09 -7.07 10.76
CA PRO A 120 5.52 -5.84 11.32
C PRO A 120 5.02 -4.88 10.25
N MET A 121 3.82 -4.31 10.44
CA MET A 121 3.25 -3.29 9.56
C MET A 121 2.60 -2.16 10.36
N LEU A 122 2.99 -0.93 10.03
CA LEU A 122 2.34 0.28 10.50
C LEU A 122 1.38 0.77 9.40
N PHE A 123 0.11 0.90 9.76
CA PHE A 123 -0.95 1.47 8.93
C PHE A 123 -1.19 2.90 9.38
N ILE A 124 -1.12 3.85 8.45
CA ILE A 124 -1.41 5.27 8.69
C ILE A 124 -2.50 5.72 7.75
N HIS A 125 -3.46 6.52 8.24
CA HIS A 125 -4.50 7.07 7.37
C HIS A 125 -5.04 8.39 7.93
N GLY A 126 -5.34 9.34 7.04
CA GLY A 126 -5.99 10.59 7.43
C GLY A 126 -7.47 10.37 7.77
N ALA A 127 -7.92 10.96 8.87
CA ALA A 127 -9.31 10.82 9.33
C ALA A 127 -10.34 11.49 8.40
N LYS A 128 -9.91 12.43 7.54
CA LYS A 128 -10.73 13.14 6.55
C LYS A 128 -10.33 12.82 5.12
N ASP A 129 -9.71 11.66 4.89
CA ASP A 129 -9.37 11.23 3.55
C ASP A 129 -10.63 10.86 2.77
N GLN A 130 -10.90 11.66 1.72
CA GLN A 130 -12.03 11.48 0.79
C GLN A 130 -11.56 10.98 -0.58
N PHE A 131 -10.25 10.92 -0.83
CA PHE A 131 -9.71 10.40 -2.07
C PHE A 131 -9.55 8.88 -1.98
N VAL A 132 -8.78 8.38 -1.02
CA VAL A 132 -8.82 6.99 -0.58
C VAL A 132 -9.58 6.95 0.75
N PRO A 133 -10.84 6.52 0.78
CA PRO A 133 -11.66 6.65 1.99
C PRO A 133 -11.01 6.00 3.21
N THR A 134 -10.98 6.72 4.34
CA THR A 134 -10.41 6.22 5.61
C THR A 134 -10.93 4.84 5.99
N LYS A 135 -12.18 4.52 5.65
CA LYS A 135 -12.78 3.21 5.90
C LYS A 135 -12.02 2.04 5.27
N MET A 136 -11.18 2.29 4.23
CA MET A 136 -10.40 1.24 3.56
C MET A 136 -9.27 0.69 4.43
N VAL A 137 -8.72 1.45 5.38
CA VAL A 137 -7.64 0.97 6.25
C VAL A 137 -8.09 -0.11 7.22
N TYR A 138 -9.33 -0.08 7.68
CA TYR A 138 -9.80 -1.01 8.70
C TYR A 138 -9.83 -2.49 8.26
N PRO A 139 -10.36 -2.87 7.08
CA PRO A 139 -10.25 -4.24 6.60
C PRO A 139 -8.80 -4.66 6.35
N LEU A 140 -7.92 -3.76 5.87
CA LEU A 140 -6.49 -4.01 5.69
C LEU A 140 -5.83 -4.34 7.04
N TYR A 141 -6.04 -3.48 8.04
CA TYR A 141 -5.52 -3.69 9.39
C TYR A 141 -6.03 -5.01 10.00
N ARG A 142 -7.32 -5.33 9.84
CA ARG A 142 -7.87 -6.60 10.37
C ARG A 142 -7.29 -7.83 9.68
N ALA A 143 -7.05 -7.76 8.38
CA ALA A 143 -6.57 -8.89 7.58
C ALA A 143 -5.09 -9.24 7.83
N ASP A 144 -4.28 -8.27 8.25
CA ASP A 144 -2.87 -8.47 8.55
C ASP A 144 -2.69 -9.45 9.71
N LYS A 145 -1.81 -10.43 9.52
CA LYS A 145 -1.50 -11.49 10.50
C LYS A 145 -0.19 -11.25 11.25
N GLY A 146 0.58 -10.25 10.85
CA GLY A 146 1.80 -9.84 11.53
C GLY A 146 1.57 -8.94 12.74
N PRO A 147 2.63 -8.59 13.48
CA PRO A 147 2.58 -7.49 14.43
C PRO A 147 2.16 -6.20 13.71
N LYS A 148 1.17 -5.50 14.25
CA LYS A 148 0.58 -4.36 13.55
C LYS A 148 0.22 -3.21 14.46
N GLN A 149 0.28 -2.01 13.91
CA GLN A 149 -0.12 -0.76 14.55
C GLN A 149 -0.95 0.08 13.59
N LEU A 150 -1.94 0.80 14.10
CA LEU A 150 -2.79 1.71 13.33
C LEU A 150 -2.66 3.13 13.90
N LEU A 151 -2.45 4.10 13.00
CA LEU A 151 -2.52 5.53 13.29
C LEU A 151 -3.58 6.18 12.39
N ILE A 152 -4.68 6.61 12.97
CA ILE A 152 -5.63 7.50 12.28
C ILE A 152 -5.28 8.94 12.67
N VAL A 153 -4.87 9.74 11.69
CA VAL A 153 -4.43 11.12 11.92
C VAL A 153 -5.64 12.07 11.90
N PRO A 154 -5.98 12.71 13.04
CA PRO A 154 -7.12 13.59 13.12
C PRO A 154 -7.05 14.73 12.10
N GLY A 155 -8.15 15.03 11.42
CA GLY A 155 -8.25 16.15 10.48
C GLY A 155 -7.47 16.03 9.17
N ALA A 156 -6.59 15.04 9.02
CA ALA A 156 -5.78 14.87 7.82
C ALA A 156 -6.60 14.39 6.62
N ALA A 157 -6.41 15.05 5.49
CA ALA A 157 -6.90 14.64 4.18
C ALA A 157 -5.91 13.65 3.52
N HIS A 158 -6.19 13.25 2.27
CA HIS A 158 -5.36 12.32 1.50
C HIS A 158 -3.90 12.78 1.41
N SER A 159 -2.97 11.89 1.76
CA SER A 159 -1.52 12.15 1.76
C SER A 159 -1.08 13.36 2.61
N ARG A 160 -1.90 13.79 3.57
CA ARG A 160 -1.63 14.92 4.46
C ARG A 160 -1.35 14.53 5.91
N SER A 161 -1.24 13.26 6.22
CA SER A 161 -1.00 12.75 7.58
C SER A 161 0.21 13.42 8.23
N PHE A 162 1.35 13.44 7.54
CA PHE A 162 2.57 14.08 8.02
C PHE A 162 2.41 15.60 8.17
N SER A 163 1.91 16.29 7.14
CA SER A 163 1.82 17.77 7.16
C SER A 163 0.79 18.30 8.16
N THR A 164 -0.26 17.52 8.48
CA THR A 164 -1.28 17.92 9.44
C THR A 164 -0.81 17.77 10.89
N HIS A 165 -0.14 16.66 11.21
CA HIS A 165 0.40 16.39 12.55
C HIS A 165 1.83 15.84 12.51
N PRO A 166 2.85 16.68 12.17
CA PRO A 166 4.22 16.23 11.92
C PRO A 166 4.83 15.51 13.13
N LYS A 167 4.61 16.03 14.34
CA LYS A 167 5.15 15.42 15.57
C LYS A 167 4.54 14.06 15.85
N LEU A 168 3.21 13.95 15.82
CA LEU A 168 2.49 12.69 16.05
C LEU A 168 2.95 11.63 15.03
N TYR A 169 3.02 12.01 13.76
CA TYR A 169 3.45 11.14 12.66
C TYR A 169 4.88 10.64 12.88
N THR A 170 5.81 11.59 13.09
CA THR A 170 7.23 11.29 13.25
C THR A 170 7.50 10.43 14.49
N ASP A 171 6.89 10.77 15.62
CA ASP A 171 7.05 10.01 16.87
C ASP A 171 6.52 8.57 16.72
N THR A 172 5.37 8.41 16.03
CA THR A 172 4.78 7.08 15.77
C THR A 172 5.68 6.25 14.87
N VAL A 173 6.16 6.82 13.76
CA VAL A 173 7.06 6.14 12.82
C VAL A 173 8.37 5.76 13.49
N LYS A 174 9.00 6.69 14.21
CA LYS A 174 10.24 6.43 14.96
C LYS A 174 10.06 5.31 15.99
N LYS A 175 9.00 5.37 16.80
CA LYS A 175 8.70 4.33 17.80
C LYS A 175 8.48 2.97 17.16
N PHE A 176 7.80 2.93 16.02
CA PHE A 176 7.59 1.69 15.28
C PHE A 176 8.91 1.15 14.71
N LEU A 177 9.71 1.98 14.04
CA LEU A 177 10.99 1.55 13.47
C LEU A 177 11.96 1.08 14.57
N ASN A 178 12.11 1.83 15.66
CA ASN A 178 13.00 1.45 16.79
C ASN A 178 12.60 0.13 17.47
N ARG A 179 11.35 -0.31 17.31
CA ARG A 179 10.89 -1.59 17.84
C ARG A 179 11.29 -2.78 16.98
N TYR A 180 11.47 -2.59 15.67
CA TYR A 180 11.61 -3.67 14.72
C TYR A 180 12.87 -3.61 13.86
N LEU A 181 13.63 -2.53 13.93
CA LEU A 181 14.94 -2.38 13.32
C LEU A 181 15.96 -2.04 14.44
N ASN A 182 17.16 -2.66 14.34
CA ASN A 182 18.27 -2.45 15.28
C ASN A 182 19.16 -1.28 14.86
#